data_dc1fe0306b272751a202c2ceb9d3e9cd
#
_entry.id   dc1fe0306b272751a202c2ceb9d3e9cd
#
_cell.length_a   1.000
_cell.length_b   1.000
_cell.length_c   1.000
_cell.angle_alpha   90.00
_cell.angle_beta   90.00
_cell.angle_gamma   90.00
#
_symmetry.space_group_name_H-M   'P 1'
#
loop_
_entity.id
_entity.type
_entity.pdbx_description
1 polymer ?
#
loop_
_entity_poly.entity_id
_entity_poly.type
_entity_poly.pdbx_seq_one_letter_code
_entity_poly.pdbx_strand_id
1 'polypeptide(L)'
;MKNWIFFTGAPGSRWSGVSQHIRDHGTNVDNTDLVPEKTYTHHKYSGHIGNYYGPGMLNGQWLDKEFGSSSLWKEEIAKSYSGKEDDIKLILSHNFAYYLNEIKETFTESKIVMCYRPDDECYKWWHEAGGWDISWPSYKWYKDNATMNHQITEQNKAILDFCYKNNVSLRQPGREWLRNEFNIDADFIFEKDVWIGEV
;
A
#
# COMPACT_ATOMS: atom_id res chain seq x y z
N MET A 1 8.08 17.03 -4.51
CA MET A 1 7.35 15.79 -4.18
C MET A 1 7.19 14.84 -5.37
N LYS A 2 7.88 15.08 -6.48
CA LYS A 2 7.80 14.25 -7.72
C LYS A 2 8.09 12.76 -7.51
N ASN A 3 8.85 12.41 -6.49
CA ASN A 3 9.28 11.03 -6.25
C ASN A 3 8.51 10.34 -5.10
N TRP A 4 7.36 10.88 -4.71
CA TRP A 4 6.49 10.24 -3.72
C TRP A 4 5.50 9.33 -4.43
N ILE A 5 5.40 8.10 -3.94
CA ILE A 5 4.45 7.10 -4.44
C ILE A 5 3.56 6.67 -3.28
N PHE A 6 2.31 7.08 -3.33
CA PHE A 6 1.26 6.59 -2.43
C PHE A 6 0.81 5.22 -2.90
N PHE A 7 1.01 4.22 -2.08
CA PHE A 7 0.77 2.83 -2.43
C PHE A 7 -0.35 2.25 -1.59
N THR A 8 -1.36 1.67 -2.23
CA THR A 8 -2.51 1.09 -1.54
C THR A 8 -3.01 -0.18 -2.21
N GLY A 9 -3.80 -0.94 -1.45
CA GLY A 9 -4.51 -2.12 -1.88
C GLY A 9 -5.24 -2.75 -0.71
N ALA A 10 -6.29 -3.51 -0.97
CA ALA A 10 -7.02 -4.23 0.06
C ALA A 10 -6.13 -5.29 0.76
N PRO A 11 -6.44 -5.70 2.00
CA PRO A 11 -5.76 -6.83 2.63
C PRO A 11 -5.77 -8.05 1.71
N GLY A 12 -4.62 -8.68 1.52
CA GLY A 12 -4.48 -9.82 0.63
C GLY A 12 -4.35 -9.51 -0.87
N SER A 13 -4.42 -8.25 -1.29
CA SER A 13 -4.18 -7.86 -2.70
C SER A 13 -2.72 -7.93 -3.14
N ARG A 14 -1.82 -8.32 -2.25
CA ARG A 14 -0.35 -8.38 -2.45
C ARG A 14 0.35 -7.04 -2.67
N TRP A 15 -0.32 -5.94 -2.38
CA TRP A 15 0.26 -4.61 -2.51
C TRP A 15 1.57 -4.45 -1.73
N SER A 16 1.68 -5.06 -0.56
CA SER A 16 2.92 -5.06 0.25
C SER A 16 4.05 -5.82 -0.43
N GLY A 17 3.76 -6.94 -1.08
CA GLY A 17 4.76 -7.68 -1.86
C GLY A 17 5.27 -6.87 -3.05
N VAL A 18 4.38 -6.18 -3.77
CA VAL A 18 4.76 -5.29 -4.87
C VAL A 18 5.65 -4.16 -4.38
N SER A 19 5.25 -3.46 -3.32
CA SER A 19 6.04 -2.36 -2.75
C SER A 19 7.38 -2.82 -2.18
N GLN A 20 7.44 -4.01 -1.59
CA GLN A 20 8.68 -4.59 -1.10
C GLN A 20 9.68 -4.86 -2.22
N HIS A 21 9.22 -5.36 -3.37
CA HIS A 21 10.11 -5.55 -4.53
C HIS A 21 10.74 -4.25 -4.99
N ILE A 22 9.98 -3.17 -4.99
CA ILE A 22 10.53 -1.84 -5.31
C ILE A 22 11.60 -1.45 -4.30
N ARG A 23 11.39 -1.71 -3.00
CA ARG A 23 12.39 -1.42 -1.96
C ARG A 23 13.66 -2.23 -2.09
N ASP A 24 13.51 -3.52 -2.38
CA ASP A 24 14.63 -4.46 -2.36
C ASP A 24 15.49 -4.38 -3.64
N HIS A 25 14.88 -4.01 -4.76
CA HIS A 25 15.50 -4.10 -6.08
C HIS A 25 15.43 -2.80 -6.89
N GLY A 26 14.60 -1.83 -6.48
CA GLY A 26 14.49 -0.54 -7.17
C GLY A 26 15.75 0.31 -6.99
N THR A 27 16.08 1.08 -8.02
CA THR A 27 17.16 2.07 -7.95
C THR A 27 16.62 3.39 -7.38
N ASN A 28 17.44 4.08 -6.60
CA ASN A 28 17.12 5.38 -6.00
C ASN A 28 15.85 5.35 -5.13
N VAL A 29 15.66 4.30 -4.35
CA VAL A 29 14.59 4.20 -3.36
C VAL A 29 15.12 4.61 -1.99
N ASP A 30 14.39 5.50 -1.32
CA ASP A 30 14.69 5.90 0.05
C ASP A 30 14.29 4.79 1.02
N ASN A 31 15.27 4.09 1.57
CA ASN A 31 15.10 3.01 2.53
C ASN A 31 15.43 3.44 3.97
N THR A 32 15.52 4.74 4.26
CA THR A 32 15.86 5.26 5.59
C THR A 32 14.78 4.99 6.64
N ASP A 33 13.58 4.66 6.20
CA ASP A 33 12.45 4.26 7.04
C ASP A 33 12.49 2.78 7.46
N LEU A 34 13.46 2.00 7.00
CA LEU A 34 13.63 0.60 7.37
C LEU A 34 14.22 0.46 8.77
N VAL A 35 13.39 0.68 9.78
CA VAL A 35 13.76 0.46 11.18
C VAL A 35 12.90 -0.65 11.79
N PRO A 36 13.44 -1.46 12.71
CA PRO A 36 12.73 -2.63 13.28
C PRO A 36 11.36 -2.26 13.87
N GLU A 37 11.27 -1.11 14.52
CA GLU A 37 10.05 -0.64 15.18
C GLU A 37 8.91 -0.31 14.20
N LYS A 38 9.25 -0.08 12.93
CA LYS A 38 8.30 0.22 11.85
C LYS A 38 8.06 -0.97 10.93
N THR A 39 8.53 -2.15 11.30
CA THR A 39 8.42 -3.35 10.48
C THR A 39 7.39 -4.30 11.07
N TYR A 40 6.47 -4.77 10.23
CA TYR A 40 5.48 -5.77 10.56
C TYR A 40 5.77 -7.04 9.80
N THR A 41 5.98 -8.15 10.53
CA THR A 41 6.42 -9.41 9.95
C THR A 41 5.28 -10.42 9.96
N HIS A 42 5.01 -11.02 8.82
CA HIS A 42 4.11 -12.17 8.68
C HIS A 42 4.85 -13.47 9.06
N HIS A 43 4.13 -14.45 9.59
CA HIS A 43 4.73 -15.72 9.96
C HIS A 43 5.35 -16.50 8.79
N LYS A 44 4.75 -16.41 7.60
CA LYS A 44 5.17 -17.14 6.40
C LYS A 44 5.89 -16.30 5.38
N TYR A 45 5.70 -15.01 5.41
CA TYR A 45 6.22 -14.08 4.41
C TYR A 45 6.80 -12.86 5.12
N SER A 46 7.80 -12.24 4.52
CA SER A 46 8.27 -10.94 4.96
C SER A 46 7.10 -9.96 4.97
N GLY A 47 6.97 -9.21 6.04
CA GLY A 47 5.81 -8.39 6.28
C GLY A 47 5.88 -7.01 5.64
N HIS A 48 5.13 -6.09 6.21
CA HIS A 48 5.18 -4.68 5.85
C HIS A 48 6.47 -4.07 6.37
N ILE A 49 7.40 -3.80 5.48
CA ILE A 49 8.66 -3.15 5.79
C ILE A 49 8.53 -1.67 5.45
N GLY A 50 8.99 -0.81 6.36
CA GLY A 50 9.07 0.63 6.17
C GLY A 50 7.87 1.39 6.71
N ASN A 51 7.74 2.65 6.30
CA ASN A 51 6.71 3.56 6.80
C ASN A 51 5.32 3.17 6.30
N TYR A 52 4.54 2.61 7.20
CA TYR A 52 3.16 2.24 6.99
C TYR A 52 2.23 3.20 7.74
N TYR A 53 1.33 3.83 7.01
CA TYR A 53 0.40 4.84 7.52
C TYR A 53 -1.00 4.26 7.68
N GLY A 54 -1.16 3.30 8.57
CA GLY A 54 -2.45 2.69 8.88
C GLY A 54 -2.94 3.03 10.29
N PRO A 55 -4.23 2.84 10.60
CA PRO A 55 -4.76 3.01 11.93
C PRO A 55 -3.98 2.18 12.95
N GLY A 56 -3.65 2.78 14.10
CA GLY A 56 -2.87 2.11 15.14
C GLY A 56 -1.42 1.79 14.82
N MET A 57 -0.95 2.13 13.62
CA MET A 57 0.46 1.95 13.23
C MET A 57 1.29 3.16 13.61
N LEU A 58 2.60 2.97 13.81
CA LEU A 58 3.50 4.01 14.33
C LEU A 58 3.41 5.35 13.60
N ASN A 59 3.28 5.32 12.28
CA ASN A 59 3.23 6.51 11.45
C ASN A 59 1.83 6.92 11.05
N GLY A 60 0.79 6.19 11.48
CA GLY A 60 -0.56 6.35 10.96
C GLY A 60 -1.64 6.58 12.01
N GLN A 61 -1.28 6.84 13.27
CA GLN A 61 -2.26 7.05 14.35
C GLN A 61 -3.26 8.18 14.07
N TRP A 62 -2.86 9.16 13.28
CA TRP A 62 -3.71 10.28 12.90
C TRP A 62 -4.68 9.96 11.74
N LEU A 63 -4.48 8.87 10.99
CA LEU A 63 -5.46 8.34 10.03
C LEU A 63 -6.68 7.70 10.71
N ASP A 64 -6.61 7.46 12.02
CA ASP A 64 -7.76 6.97 12.78
C ASP A 64 -8.87 8.02 12.91
N LYS A 65 -8.60 9.27 12.61
CA LYS A 65 -9.52 10.37 12.80
C LYS A 65 -10.12 10.86 11.50
N GLU A 66 -9.34 11.43 10.66
CA GLU A 66 -9.75 11.97 9.35
C GLU A 66 -8.49 12.22 8.52
N PHE A 67 -8.64 12.34 7.20
CA PHE A 67 -7.58 12.86 6.36
C PHE A 67 -7.33 14.32 6.75
N GLY A 68 -6.38 14.54 7.61
CA GLY A 68 -6.09 15.84 8.21
C GLY A 68 -5.65 16.91 7.20
N SER A 69 -5.19 18.05 7.68
CA SER A 69 -4.71 19.11 6.79
C SER A 69 -3.53 18.65 5.94
N SER A 70 -3.44 19.11 4.70
CA SER A 70 -2.35 18.77 3.78
C SER A 70 -0.95 19.10 4.33
N SER A 71 -0.84 20.12 5.18
CA SER A 71 0.41 20.48 5.83
C SER A 71 0.85 19.42 6.85
N LEU A 72 -0.09 18.90 7.64
CA LEU A 72 0.19 17.85 8.62
C LEU A 72 0.72 16.57 7.93
N TRP A 73 0.08 16.19 6.85
CA TRP A 73 0.51 15.05 6.06
C TRP A 73 1.91 15.21 5.50
N LYS A 74 2.18 16.34 4.87
CA LYS A 74 3.49 16.64 4.31
C LYS A 74 4.57 16.62 5.38
N GLU A 75 4.28 17.17 6.54
CA GLU A 75 5.21 17.17 7.67
C GLU A 75 5.49 15.78 8.23
N GLU A 76 4.45 14.97 8.45
CA GLU A 76 4.60 13.61 8.97
C GLU A 76 5.32 12.69 7.97
N ILE A 77 5.00 12.79 6.69
CA ILE A 77 5.71 12.03 5.66
C ILE A 77 7.17 12.47 5.57
N ALA A 78 7.43 13.78 5.55
CA ALA A 78 8.79 14.30 5.45
C ALA A 78 9.69 13.86 6.62
N LYS A 79 9.15 13.77 7.83
CA LYS A 79 9.89 13.29 9.01
C LYS A 79 10.28 11.81 8.93
N SER A 80 9.58 11.05 8.12
CA SER A 80 9.76 9.59 8.02
C SER A 80 10.88 9.18 7.07
N TYR A 81 11.35 10.11 6.25
CA TYR A 81 12.37 9.85 5.23
C TYR A 81 13.53 10.82 5.40
N SER A 82 14.75 10.30 5.43
CA SER A 82 15.99 11.08 5.55
C SER A 82 16.99 10.85 4.41
N GLY A 83 16.57 10.15 3.36
CA GLY A 83 17.33 9.95 2.15
C GLY A 83 17.44 11.22 1.29
N LYS A 84 17.97 11.06 0.10
CA LYS A 84 18.10 12.18 -0.84
C LYS A 84 16.73 12.66 -1.31
N GLU A 85 16.63 13.94 -1.64
CA GLU A 85 15.39 14.55 -2.11
C GLU A 85 14.85 13.84 -3.35
N ASP A 86 15.73 13.43 -4.25
CA ASP A 86 15.39 12.77 -5.52
C ASP A 86 15.09 11.27 -5.39
N ASP A 87 15.30 10.66 -4.23
CA ASP A 87 15.01 9.26 -4.03
C ASP A 87 13.49 9.02 -3.95
N ILE A 88 13.08 7.88 -4.49
CA ILE A 88 11.67 7.44 -4.44
C ILE A 88 11.27 7.13 -3.01
N LYS A 89 10.16 7.69 -2.56
CA LYS A 89 9.57 7.46 -1.24
C LYS A 89 8.26 6.70 -1.37
N LEU A 90 8.24 5.48 -0.86
CA LEU A 90 7.05 4.63 -0.87
C LEU A 90 6.23 4.87 0.40
N ILE A 91 5.08 5.47 0.24
CA ILE A 91 4.16 5.83 1.32
C ILE A 91 3.01 4.84 1.31
N LEU A 92 2.94 3.97 2.33
CA LEU A 92 2.14 2.75 2.28
C LEU A 92 0.94 2.81 3.24
N SER A 93 -0.26 2.55 2.76
CA SER A 93 -1.43 2.31 3.62
C SER A 93 -2.58 1.63 2.87
N HIS A 94 -3.23 0.67 3.53
CA HIS A 94 -4.55 0.18 3.11
C HIS A 94 -5.61 1.29 3.10
N ASN A 95 -5.55 2.19 4.09
CA ASN A 95 -6.56 3.24 4.26
C ASN A 95 -6.52 4.30 3.18
N PHE A 96 -5.44 4.41 2.42
CA PHE A 96 -5.41 5.31 1.27
C PHE A 96 -6.49 4.99 0.24
N ALA A 97 -6.97 3.76 0.19
CA ALA A 97 -8.11 3.40 -0.66
C ALA A 97 -9.34 4.31 -0.44
N TYR A 98 -9.55 4.79 0.79
CA TYR A 98 -10.66 5.68 1.12
C TYR A 98 -10.38 7.17 0.85
N TYR A 99 -9.13 7.54 0.61
CA TYR A 99 -8.68 8.94 0.50
C TYR A 99 -8.00 9.25 -0.83
N LEU A 100 -8.24 8.43 -1.86
CA LEU A 100 -7.56 8.57 -3.15
C LEU A 100 -7.80 9.92 -3.83
N ASN A 101 -9.00 10.49 -3.71
CA ASN A 101 -9.30 11.81 -4.26
C ASN A 101 -8.54 12.90 -3.48
N GLU A 102 -8.57 12.85 -2.17
CA GLU A 102 -7.88 13.80 -1.30
C GLU A 102 -6.36 13.75 -1.51
N ILE A 103 -5.80 12.55 -1.66
CA ILE A 103 -4.39 12.37 -1.98
C ILE A 103 -4.07 13.01 -3.33
N LYS A 104 -4.86 12.72 -4.37
CA LYS A 104 -4.67 13.27 -5.71
C LYS A 104 -4.73 14.80 -5.73
N GLU A 105 -5.68 15.39 -5.00
CA GLU A 105 -5.85 16.85 -4.90
C GLU A 105 -4.75 17.51 -4.07
N THR A 106 -4.28 16.82 -3.02
CA THR A 106 -3.29 17.37 -2.08
C THR A 106 -1.85 17.23 -2.59
N PHE A 107 -1.54 16.13 -3.27
CA PHE A 107 -0.19 15.76 -3.70
C PHE A 107 -0.10 15.64 -5.22
N THR A 108 -0.43 16.71 -5.91
CA THR A 108 -0.58 16.78 -7.37
C THR A 108 0.63 16.36 -8.20
N GLU A 109 1.82 16.33 -7.60
CA GLU A 109 3.06 15.89 -8.27
C GLU A 109 3.47 14.47 -7.88
N SER A 110 2.68 13.80 -7.02
CA SER A 110 2.99 12.45 -6.54
C SER A 110 2.22 11.42 -7.37
N LYS A 111 2.77 10.23 -7.47
CA LYS A 111 2.07 9.09 -8.04
C LYS A 111 1.17 8.44 -7.00
N ILE A 112 0.04 7.89 -7.44
CA ILE A 112 -0.82 7.00 -6.65
C ILE A 112 -0.81 5.65 -7.35
N VAL A 113 -0.43 4.61 -6.64
CA VAL A 113 -0.41 3.24 -7.15
C VAL A 113 -1.39 2.39 -6.35
N MET A 114 -2.32 1.78 -7.06
CA MET A 114 -3.37 0.95 -6.50
C MET A 114 -3.19 -0.48 -6.96
N CYS A 115 -3.12 -1.41 -6.01
CA CYS A 115 -3.12 -2.84 -6.26
C CYS A 115 -4.53 -3.38 -6.07
N TYR A 116 -5.06 -4.00 -7.11
CA TYR A 116 -6.36 -4.65 -7.10
C TYR A 116 -6.23 -6.15 -7.33
N ARG A 117 -7.04 -6.88 -6.60
CA ARG A 117 -7.28 -8.32 -6.75
C ARG A 117 -8.73 -8.61 -6.43
N PRO A 118 -9.39 -9.61 -7.07
CA PRO A 118 -10.74 -10.02 -6.66
C PRO A 118 -10.84 -10.33 -5.17
N ASP A 119 -11.99 -10.04 -4.55
CA ASP A 119 -12.19 -10.13 -3.10
C ASP A 119 -11.90 -11.52 -2.54
N ASP A 120 -12.37 -12.56 -3.23
CA ASP A 120 -12.15 -13.96 -2.88
C ASP A 120 -10.66 -14.36 -2.93
N GLU A 121 -9.92 -13.87 -3.91
CA GLU A 121 -8.49 -14.07 -4.03
C GLU A 121 -7.72 -13.29 -2.96
N CYS A 122 -8.16 -12.07 -2.63
CA CYS A 122 -7.62 -11.29 -1.51
C CYS A 122 -7.78 -12.04 -0.20
N TYR A 123 -8.99 -12.52 0.08
CA TYR A 123 -9.31 -13.23 1.31
C TYR A 123 -8.51 -14.54 1.44
N LYS A 124 -8.45 -15.32 0.38
CA LYS A 124 -7.66 -16.55 0.33
C LYS A 124 -6.18 -16.26 0.62
N TRP A 125 -5.59 -15.30 -0.08
CA TRP A 125 -4.20 -14.94 0.13
C TRP A 125 -3.92 -14.40 1.52
N TRP A 126 -4.85 -13.61 2.09
CA TRP A 126 -4.70 -13.10 3.45
C TRP A 126 -4.57 -14.24 4.47
N HIS A 127 -5.36 -15.31 4.34
CA HIS A 127 -5.23 -16.51 5.16
C HIS A 127 -3.93 -17.28 4.91
N GLU A 128 -3.54 -17.44 3.66
CA GLU A 128 -2.28 -18.10 3.30
C GLU A 128 -1.06 -17.35 3.85
N ALA A 129 -1.11 -16.03 3.90
CA ALA A 129 -0.06 -15.18 4.45
C ALA A 129 0.04 -15.25 5.99
N GLY A 130 -0.89 -15.88 6.66
CA GLY A 130 -0.90 -16.07 8.10
C GLY A 130 -2.22 -15.71 8.79
N GLY A 131 -3.07 -14.89 8.16
CA GLY A 131 -4.40 -14.56 8.65
C GLY A 131 -4.43 -14.16 10.12
N TRP A 132 -5.22 -14.86 10.91
CA TRP A 132 -5.38 -14.61 12.35
C TRP A 132 -4.16 -14.96 13.21
N ASP A 133 -3.18 -15.68 12.67
CA ASP A 133 -1.94 -16.03 13.37
C ASP A 133 -0.92 -14.89 13.39
N ILE A 134 -1.23 -13.76 12.74
CA ILE A 134 -0.39 -12.57 12.72
C ILE A 134 -0.82 -11.63 13.84
N SER A 135 0.14 -11.11 14.60
CA SER A 135 -0.11 -10.07 15.58
C SER A 135 -0.23 -8.71 14.88
N TRP A 136 -1.42 -8.14 14.89
CA TRP A 136 -1.70 -6.82 14.35
C TRP A 136 -2.07 -5.84 15.45
N PRO A 137 -1.93 -4.52 15.20
CA PRO A 137 -2.60 -3.53 16.02
C PRO A 137 -4.11 -3.78 16.06
N SER A 138 -4.76 -3.38 17.16
CA SER A 138 -6.20 -3.61 17.34
C SER A 138 -7.02 -2.74 16.38
N TYR A 139 -7.48 -3.32 15.29
CA TYR A 139 -8.42 -2.69 14.37
C TYR A 139 -9.85 -3.15 14.66
N LYS A 140 -10.83 -2.29 14.43
CA LYS A 140 -12.26 -2.65 14.57
C LYS A 140 -12.68 -3.74 13.59
N TRP A 141 -12.07 -3.75 12.40
CA TRP A 141 -12.33 -4.72 11.34
C TRP A 141 -11.51 -6.01 11.46
N TYR A 142 -10.54 -6.06 12.35
CA TYR A 142 -9.67 -7.22 12.57
C TYR A 142 -10.20 -8.08 13.72
N LYS A 143 -11.40 -8.65 13.55
CA LYS A 143 -12.08 -9.43 14.59
C LYS A 143 -12.38 -10.86 14.17
N ASP A 144 -12.92 -11.01 12.98
CA ASP A 144 -13.42 -12.27 12.46
C ASP A 144 -13.45 -12.24 10.93
N ASN A 145 -13.75 -13.39 10.33
CA ASN A 145 -13.80 -13.56 8.89
C ASN A 145 -14.81 -12.63 8.20
N ALA A 146 -15.94 -12.36 8.85
CA ALA A 146 -16.97 -11.50 8.26
C ALA A 146 -16.50 -10.04 8.18
N THR A 147 -15.89 -9.55 9.25
CA THR A 147 -15.34 -8.17 9.27
C THR A 147 -14.15 -8.00 8.34
N MET A 148 -13.30 -9.03 8.18
CA MET A 148 -12.19 -8.99 7.23
C MET A 148 -12.67 -9.01 5.78
N ASN A 149 -13.63 -9.88 5.43
CA ASN A 149 -14.24 -9.88 4.10
C ASN A 149 -14.88 -8.53 3.77
N HIS A 150 -15.65 -7.98 4.71
CA HIS A 150 -16.25 -6.67 4.54
C HIS A 150 -15.19 -5.59 4.29
N GLN A 151 -14.10 -5.60 5.04
CA GLN A 151 -13.00 -4.64 4.85
C GLN A 151 -12.34 -4.76 3.47
N ILE A 152 -12.10 -5.99 3.01
CA ILE A 152 -11.55 -6.23 1.67
C ILE A 152 -12.48 -5.66 0.60
N THR A 153 -13.77 -5.99 0.69
CA THR A 153 -14.79 -5.53 -0.28
C THR A 153 -14.91 -4.01 -0.31
N GLU A 154 -14.95 -3.35 0.84
CA GLU A 154 -15.07 -1.88 0.90
C GLU A 154 -13.84 -1.18 0.32
N GLN A 155 -12.64 -1.67 0.60
CA GLN A 155 -11.42 -1.09 0.05
C GLN A 155 -11.28 -1.34 -1.45
N ASN A 156 -11.55 -2.55 -1.92
CA ASN A 156 -11.56 -2.84 -3.36
C ASN A 156 -12.61 -2.00 -4.10
N LYS A 157 -13.81 -1.85 -3.53
CA LYS A 157 -14.85 -0.98 -4.08
C LYS A 157 -14.37 0.47 -4.18
N ALA A 158 -13.76 1.01 -3.14
CA ALA A 158 -13.23 2.37 -3.16
C ALA A 158 -12.18 2.58 -4.27
N ILE A 159 -11.29 1.61 -4.45
CA ILE A 159 -10.30 1.61 -5.55
C ILE A 159 -10.99 1.58 -6.91
N LEU A 160 -11.96 0.69 -7.12
CA LEU A 160 -12.69 0.58 -8.39
C LEU A 160 -13.48 1.85 -8.70
N ASP A 161 -14.17 2.42 -7.71
CA ASP A 161 -14.90 3.68 -7.84
C ASP A 161 -13.99 4.84 -8.22
N PHE A 162 -12.82 4.93 -7.59
CA PHE A 162 -11.81 5.93 -7.93
C PHE A 162 -11.30 5.75 -9.35
N CYS A 163 -10.94 4.53 -9.74
CA CYS A 163 -10.46 4.20 -11.08
C CYS A 163 -11.51 4.55 -12.13
N TYR A 164 -12.77 4.20 -11.90
CA TYR A 164 -13.86 4.53 -12.81
C TYR A 164 -14.04 6.05 -12.99
N LYS A 165 -14.12 6.78 -11.88
CA LYS A 165 -14.30 8.24 -11.88
C LYS A 165 -13.14 9.00 -12.54
N ASN A 166 -11.92 8.49 -12.40
CA ASN A 166 -10.72 9.13 -12.92
C ASN A 166 -10.22 8.53 -14.24
N ASN A 167 -10.98 7.62 -14.85
CA ASN A 167 -10.63 6.93 -16.09
C ASN A 167 -9.26 6.21 -16.02
N VAL A 168 -8.98 5.58 -14.87
CA VAL A 168 -7.75 4.82 -14.63
C VAL A 168 -7.97 3.36 -15.02
N SER A 169 -7.05 2.79 -15.78
CA SER A 169 -7.13 1.39 -16.18
C SER A 169 -6.46 0.47 -15.15
N LEU A 170 -7.15 -0.59 -14.73
CA LEU A 170 -6.61 -1.68 -13.91
C LEU A 170 -6.31 -2.91 -14.79
N ARG A 171 -5.56 -2.74 -15.87
CA ARG A 171 -5.27 -3.81 -16.83
C ARG A 171 -3.83 -4.29 -16.82
N GLN A 172 -2.93 -3.56 -16.17
CA GLN A 172 -1.52 -3.92 -16.16
C GLN A 172 -1.26 -4.93 -15.04
N PRO A 173 -0.78 -6.15 -15.35
CA PRO A 173 -0.33 -7.09 -14.34
C PRO A 173 0.82 -6.49 -13.51
N GLY A 174 0.80 -6.74 -12.21
CA GLY A 174 1.80 -6.17 -11.29
C GLY A 174 3.24 -6.50 -11.66
N ARG A 175 3.47 -7.70 -12.18
CA ARG A 175 4.77 -8.13 -12.69
C ARG A 175 5.25 -7.30 -13.89
N GLU A 176 4.38 -7.09 -14.87
CA GLU A 176 4.71 -6.28 -16.05
C GLU A 176 4.93 -4.82 -15.66
N TRP A 177 4.12 -4.31 -14.73
CA TRP A 177 4.28 -2.96 -14.21
C TRP A 177 5.64 -2.78 -13.52
N LEU A 178 6.05 -3.71 -12.64
CA LEU A 178 7.37 -3.67 -11.99
C LEU A 178 8.51 -3.70 -13.01
N ARG A 179 8.37 -4.52 -14.05
CA ARG A 179 9.37 -4.58 -15.12
C ARG A 179 9.47 -3.28 -15.90
N ASN A 180 8.34 -2.70 -16.27
CA ASN A 180 8.27 -1.50 -17.11
C ASN A 180 8.69 -0.24 -16.34
N GLU A 181 8.22 -0.08 -15.10
CA GLU A 181 8.47 1.14 -14.31
C GLU A 181 9.79 1.11 -13.53
N PHE A 182 10.22 -0.06 -13.09
CA PHE A 182 11.38 -0.19 -12.19
C PHE A 182 12.48 -1.11 -12.71
N ASN A 183 12.29 -1.74 -13.87
CA ASN A 183 13.20 -2.76 -14.42
C ASN A 183 13.43 -3.93 -13.45
N ILE A 184 12.40 -4.32 -12.70
CA ILE A 184 12.43 -5.40 -11.72
C ILE A 184 11.75 -6.63 -12.30
N ASP A 185 12.45 -7.76 -12.30
CA ASP A 185 11.87 -9.05 -12.64
C ASP A 185 11.40 -9.77 -11.37
N ALA A 186 10.09 -9.96 -11.27
CA ALA A 186 9.41 -10.52 -10.10
C ALA A 186 8.72 -11.87 -10.41
N ASP A 187 9.33 -12.69 -11.25
CA ASP A 187 8.75 -13.96 -11.77
C ASP A 187 8.23 -14.91 -10.70
N PHE A 188 8.87 -14.94 -9.55
CA PHE A 188 8.61 -15.94 -8.51
C PHE A 188 7.50 -15.55 -7.51
N ILE A 189 6.97 -14.33 -7.56
CA ILE A 189 6.03 -13.84 -6.52
C ILE A 189 4.60 -13.72 -7.03
N PHE A 190 4.43 -13.42 -8.32
CA PHE A 190 3.11 -13.18 -8.88
C PHE A 190 2.68 -14.38 -9.72
N GLU A 191 2.22 -15.44 -9.07
CA GLU A 191 1.66 -16.56 -9.82
C GLU A 191 0.38 -16.17 -10.55
N LYS A 192 -0.39 -15.19 -10.08
CA LYS A 192 -1.60 -14.66 -10.78
C LYS A 192 -2.07 -13.30 -10.24
N ASP A 193 -2.50 -12.46 -11.13
CA ASP A 193 -3.63 -11.53 -11.07
C ASP A 193 -3.60 -10.45 -9.97
N VAL A 194 -2.47 -9.79 -9.78
CA VAL A 194 -2.44 -8.46 -9.17
C VAL A 194 -2.50 -7.44 -10.30
N TRP A 195 -3.53 -6.61 -10.32
CA TRP A 195 -3.71 -5.56 -11.30
C TRP A 195 -3.30 -4.22 -10.74
N ILE A 196 -2.58 -3.44 -11.54
CA ILE A 196 -2.08 -2.13 -11.14
C ILE A 196 -2.86 -1.04 -11.86
N GLY A 197 -3.32 -0.05 -11.07
CA GLY A 197 -3.77 1.25 -11.54
C GLY A 197 -2.82 2.33 -11.03
N GLU A 198 -2.47 3.26 -11.92
CA GLU A 198 -1.55 4.36 -11.60
C GLU A 198 -2.15 5.70 -12.05
N VAL A 199 -1.99 6.74 -11.22
CA VAL A 199 -2.36 8.14 -11.49
C VAL A 199 -1.24 9.06 -11.04
#